data_984c8866349aa7df0f8f88e8b1a1c146
#
_entry.id   984c8866349aa7df0f8f88e8b1a1c146
#
_cell.length_a   1.000
_cell.length_b   1.000
_cell.length_c   1.000
_cell.angle_alpha   90.00
_cell.angle_beta   90.00
_cell.angle_gamma   90.00
#
_symmetry.space_group_name_H-M   'P 1'
#
loop_
_entity.id
_entity.type
_entity.pdbx_description
1 polymer ?
#
loop_
_entity_poly.entity_id
_entity_poly.type
_entity_poly.pdbx_seq_one_letter_code
_entity_poly.pdbx_strand_id
1 'polypeptide(L)'
;MKAVCWNGVNDVRVENVPDPRIINPHDCIVKTSLTAICGSDLHLYNGYIPAMMKGDILGHEFMGEVVEVGPEVQNLKIGDRVVVPFPISCGHCFFCQQGFWSSCDNTNPKAGLMEAAYGYSLAGIYGYSHLYGGYQGGQAQYVRVPFADVGPIKVPENLTDKQVLFLSDIFSTGYWAADSCNIHAGDTIAVFGCGPVGQMAIRSAYLLGAEQVIALDRFPERLKMAEEGRAEVINYEGIDVVEQLKEMT
;
A
#
# COMPACT_ATOMS: atom_id res chain seq x y z
N MET A 1 16.52 10.33 13.96
CA MET A 1 15.19 9.73 14.20
C MET A 1 15.28 8.23 14.45
N LYS A 2 14.23 7.61 15.05
CA LYS A 2 14.11 6.14 15.13
C LYS A 2 13.40 5.62 13.88
N ALA A 3 13.88 4.48 13.36
CA ALA A 3 13.27 3.80 12.21
C ALA A 3 13.44 2.28 12.32
N VAL A 4 12.55 1.53 11.68
CA VAL A 4 12.67 0.07 11.52
C VAL A 4 13.52 -0.19 10.29
N CYS A 5 14.73 -0.72 10.51
CA CYS A 5 15.71 -0.93 9.46
C CYS A 5 15.89 -2.43 9.15
N TRP A 6 15.93 -2.77 7.88
CA TRP A 6 16.29 -4.10 7.41
C TRP A 6 17.81 -4.29 7.53
N ASN A 7 18.25 -5.33 8.22
CA ASN A 7 19.67 -5.62 8.45
C ASN A 7 20.14 -6.92 7.81
N GLY A 8 19.22 -7.66 7.21
CA GLY A 8 19.45 -8.95 6.58
C GLY A 8 18.18 -9.80 6.62
N VAL A 9 18.24 -10.98 6.00
CA VAL A 9 17.13 -11.94 6.05
C VAL A 9 16.84 -12.34 7.50
N ASN A 10 15.57 -12.24 7.89
CA ASN A 10 15.07 -12.46 9.26
C ASN A 10 15.68 -11.52 10.33
N ASP A 11 16.20 -10.37 9.91
CA ASP A 11 16.79 -9.39 10.81
C ASP A 11 16.30 -7.98 10.50
N VAL A 12 15.36 -7.48 11.29
CA VAL A 12 14.92 -6.08 11.31
C VAL A 12 15.09 -5.51 12.72
N ARG A 13 15.52 -4.26 12.80
CA ARG A 13 15.85 -3.60 14.08
C ARG A 13 15.36 -2.17 14.10
N VAL A 14 15.01 -1.68 15.30
CA VAL A 14 14.80 -0.25 15.51
C VAL A 14 16.15 0.40 15.73
N GLU A 15 16.54 1.30 14.82
CA GLU A 15 17.82 1.99 14.84
C GLU A 15 17.65 3.52 14.91
N ASN A 16 18.69 4.21 15.34
CA ASN A 16 18.80 5.65 15.22
C ASN A 16 19.48 5.98 13.88
N VAL A 17 18.76 6.64 13.01
CA VAL A 17 19.23 7.05 11.67
C VAL A 17 19.15 8.57 11.55
N PRO A 18 19.86 9.20 10.59
CA PRO A 18 19.70 10.62 10.29
C PRO A 18 18.25 10.97 9.97
N ASP A 19 17.82 12.16 10.34
CA ASP A 19 16.52 12.69 9.92
C ASP A 19 16.50 12.92 8.40
N PRO A 20 15.35 12.71 7.72
CA PRO A 20 15.23 13.04 6.31
C PRO A 20 15.30 14.57 6.12
N ARG A 21 15.66 14.98 4.92
CA ARG A 21 15.71 16.40 4.51
C ARG A 21 15.07 16.60 3.15
N ILE A 22 14.63 17.81 2.86
CA ILE A 22 14.25 18.22 1.51
C ILE A 22 15.47 18.06 0.58
N ILE A 23 15.29 17.33 -0.52
CA ILE A 23 16.32 17.10 -1.54
C ILE A 23 15.94 17.84 -2.82
N ASN A 24 14.64 17.81 -3.17
CA ASN A 24 14.11 18.51 -4.34
C ASN A 24 13.07 19.56 -3.92
N PRO A 25 12.87 20.62 -4.71
CA PRO A 25 11.94 21.70 -4.35
C PRO A 25 10.47 21.25 -4.23
N HIS A 26 10.10 20.11 -4.81
CA HIS A 26 8.76 19.52 -4.74
C HIS A 26 8.58 18.47 -3.63
N ASP A 27 9.56 18.29 -2.75
CA ASP A 27 9.48 17.34 -1.64
C ASP A 27 8.72 17.94 -0.44
N CYS A 28 8.15 17.09 0.40
CA CYS A 28 7.82 17.45 1.78
C CYS A 28 8.39 16.42 2.78
N ILE A 29 8.42 16.81 4.06
CA ILE A 29 8.70 15.89 5.17
C ILE A 29 7.42 15.66 5.95
N VAL A 30 7.07 14.40 6.13
CA VAL A 30 5.92 13.97 6.93
C VAL A 30 6.43 13.37 8.23
N LYS A 31 5.92 13.89 9.37
CA LYS A 31 6.06 13.26 10.68
C LYS A 31 5.02 12.17 10.79
N THR A 32 5.44 10.92 10.82
CA THR A 32 4.56 9.75 10.87
C THR A 32 3.74 9.75 12.16
N SER A 33 2.42 9.73 12.03
CA SER A 33 1.48 9.53 13.15
C SER A 33 1.05 8.09 13.27
N LEU A 34 0.91 7.39 12.14
CA LEU A 34 0.50 6.00 12.08
C LEU A 34 1.12 5.31 10.86
N THR A 35 1.52 4.05 11.05
CA THR A 35 2.01 3.17 9.98
C THR A 35 1.48 1.75 10.19
N ALA A 36 1.36 0.97 9.12
CA ALA A 36 1.01 -0.43 9.17
C ALA A 36 2.18 -1.34 8.77
N ILE A 37 2.04 -2.62 9.03
CA ILE A 37 2.90 -3.69 8.54
C ILE A 37 2.10 -4.48 7.51
N CYS A 38 2.56 -4.46 6.27
CA CYS A 38 1.95 -5.21 5.17
C CYS A 38 2.51 -6.65 5.10
N GLY A 39 1.75 -7.54 4.47
CA GLY A 39 2.25 -8.87 4.14
C GLY A 39 3.51 -8.84 3.26
N SER A 40 3.65 -7.81 2.41
CA SER A 40 4.84 -7.62 1.57
C SER A 40 6.10 -7.23 2.36
N ASP A 41 5.98 -6.58 3.52
CA ASP A 41 7.12 -6.36 4.44
C ASP A 41 7.69 -7.69 4.95
N LEU A 42 6.83 -8.72 5.14
CA LEU A 42 7.26 -10.06 5.53
C LEU A 42 8.04 -10.75 4.41
N HIS A 43 7.74 -10.47 3.14
CA HIS A 43 8.53 -10.98 2.02
C HIS A 43 9.93 -10.37 2.00
N LEU A 44 10.08 -9.09 2.34
CA LEU A 44 11.38 -8.44 2.52
C LEU A 44 12.13 -9.05 3.71
N TYR A 45 11.45 -9.22 4.84
CA TYR A 45 11.99 -9.84 6.05
C TYR A 45 12.52 -11.25 5.79
N ASN A 46 11.74 -12.08 5.08
CA ASN A 46 12.09 -13.47 4.76
C ASN A 46 13.08 -13.61 3.59
N GLY A 47 13.49 -12.51 2.94
CA GLY A 47 14.45 -12.52 1.84
C GLY A 47 13.92 -13.02 0.49
N TYR A 48 12.59 -13.02 0.30
CA TYR A 48 11.98 -13.42 -0.99
C TYR A 48 12.11 -12.35 -2.06
N ILE A 49 12.26 -11.10 -1.67
CA ILE A 49 12.44 -9.99 -2.60
C ILE A 49 13.91 -9.59 -2.65
N PRO A 50 14.54 -9.62 -3.85
CA PRO A 50 15.95 -9.27 -3.99
C PRO A 50 16.22 -7.78 -3.91
N ALA A 51 17.50 -7.41 -3.85
CA ALA A 51 17.99 -6.04 -3.88
C ALA A 51 17.62 -5.18 -2.66
N MET A 52 17.45 -5.80 -1.49
CA MET A 52 17.48 -5.10 -0.22
C MET A 52 18.91 -4.77 0.20
N MET A 53 19.11 -3.64 0.83
CA MET A 53 20.39 -3.21 1.37
C MET A 53 20.29 -3.01 2.90
N LYS A 54 21.37 -3.33 3.60
CA LYS A 54 21.44 -3.11 5.05
C LYS A 54 21.23 -1.64 5.38
N GLY A 55 20.29 -1.37 6.28
CA GLY A 55 19.91 -0.03 6.69
C GLY A 55 18.69 0.54 5.95
N ASP A 56 18.11 -0.19 4.97
CA ASP A 56 16.86 0.22 4.34
C ASP A 56 15.75 0.34 5.36
N ILE A 57 15.06 1.48 5.38
CA ILE A 57 13.93 1.74 6.27
C ILE A 57 12.67 1.17 5.62
N LEU A 58 11.97 0.29 6.33
CA LEU A 58 10.77 -0.40 5.87
C LEU A 58 9.51 0.46 5.98
N GLY A 59 8.42 -0.04 5.39
CA GLY A 59 7.05 0.48 5.52
C GLY A 59 6.62 1.37 4.37
N HIS A 60 5.61 0.90 3.64
CA HIS A 60 5.00 1.62 2.52
C HIS A 60 3.55 2.04 2.81
N GLU A 61 3.03 1.69 3.98
CA GLU A 61 1.71 2.11 4.46
C GLU A 61 1.86 3.08 5.63
N PHE A 62 1.76 4.38 5.36
CA PHE A 62 1.92 5.40 6.41
C PHE A 62 1.11 6.66 6.15
N MET A 63 0.92 7.40 7.23
CA MET A 63 0.30 8.71 7.24
C MET A 63 0.92 9.59 8.33
N GLY A 64 0.65 10.86 8.28
CA GLY A 64 1.15 11.78 9.31
C GLY A 64 0.85 13.24 9.02
N GLU A 65 1.59 14.10 9.69
CA GLU A 65 1.52 15.56 9.57
C GLU A 65 2.69 16.08 8.75
N VAL A 66 2.42 16.96 7.81
CA VAL A 66 3.45 17.69 7.05
C VAL A 66 4.17 18.66 7.99
N VAL A 67 5.47 18.48 8.17
CA VAL A 67 6.30 19.34 9.07
C VAL A 67 7.28 20.23 8.32
N GLU A 68 7.56 19.94 7.05
CA GLU A 68 8.41 20.77 6.18
C GLU A 68 7.95 20.62 4.75
N VAL A 69 8.01 21.68 3.96
CA VAL A 69 7.67 21.68 2.52
C VAL A 69 8.77 22.35 1.72
N GLY A 70 9.06 21.81 0.55
CA GLY A 70 9.94 22.43 -0.42
C GLY A 70 9.33 23.68 -1.03
N PRO A 71 10.15 24.59 -1.58
CA PRO A 71 9.70 25.91 -2.06
C PRO A 71 8.74 25.87 -3.26
N GLU A 72 8.64 24.75 -3.96
CA GLU A 72 7.75 24.58 -5.13
C GLU A 72 6.52 23.73 -4.82
N VAL A 73 6.32 23.30 -3.57
CA VAL A 73 5.11 22.61 -3.12
C VAL A 73 3.95 23.64 -3.02
N GLN A 74 2.83 23.34 -3.68
CA GLN A 74 1.70 24.27 -3.81
C GLN A 74 0.45 23.78 -3.08
N ASN A 75 0.22 22.45 -3.07
CA ASN A 75 -1.03 21.86 -2.57
C ASN A 75 -0.99 21.51 -1.08
N LEU A 76 0.21 21.45 -0.48
CA LEU A 76 0.41 21.11 0.93
C LEU A 76 1.03 22.26 1.70
N LYS A 77 0.73 22.32 2.99
CA LYS A 77 1.35 23.23 3.96
C LYS A 77 1.68 22.51 5.26
N ILE A 78 2.57 23.09 6.03
CA ILE A 78 2.90 22.60 7.38
C ILE A 78 1.61 22.54 8.23
N GLY A 79 1.42 21.42 8.92
CA GLY A 79 0.24 21.12 9.71
C GLY A 79 -0.85 20.32 8.96
N ASP A 80 -0.77 20.18 7.63
CA ASP A 80 -1.70 19.32 6.90
C ASP A 80 -1.50 17.85 7.31
N ARG A 81 -2.60 17.17 7.66
CA ARG A 81 -2.62 15.72 7.83
C ARG A 81 -2.78 15.05 6.48
N VAL A 82 -1.91 14.08 6.18
CA VAL A 82 -1.91 13.39 4.89
C VAL A 82 -1.78 11.88 5.06
N VAL A 83 -2.48 11.11 4.24
CA VAL A 83 -2.19 9.70 3.96
C VAL A 83 -1.36 9.64 2.68
N VAL A 84 -0.31 8.82 2.67
CA VAL A 84 0.63 8.76 1.55
C VAL A 84 0.51 7.42 0.85
N PRO A 85 0.07 7.39 -0.43
CA PRO A 85 0.03 6.17 -1.23
C PRO A 85 1.42 5.57 -1.40
N PHE A 86 1.49 4.24 -1.42
CA PHE A 86 2.77 3.53 -1.51
C PHE A 86 3.58 3.78 -2.80
N PRO A 87 2.98 3.98 -4.01
CA PRO A 87 3.74 4.31 -5.20
C PRO A 87 4.05 5.81 -5.26
N ILE A 88 5.21 6.13 -5.78
CA ILE A 88 5.67 7.51 -5.97
C ILE A 88 5.44 7.91 -7.41
N SER A 89 4.69 8.98 -7.65
CA SER A 89 4.31 9.45 -8.99
C SER A 89 4.72 10.89 -9.22
N CYS A 90 5.22 11.20 -10.42
CA CYS A 90 5.68 12.58 -10.75
C CYS A 90 4.56 13.52 -11.22
N GLY A 91 3.42 12.98 -11.64
CA GLY A 91 2.26 13.76 -12.11
C GLY A 91 2.31 14.25 -13.56
N HIS A 92 3.45 14.17 -14.25
CA HIS A 92 3.61 14.81 -15.56
C HIS A 92 4.16 13.90 -16.68
N CYS A 93 4.63 12.68 -16.40
CA CYS A 93 5.04 11.74 -17.45
C CYS A 93 3.81 11.16 -18.18
N PHE A 94 4.07 10.48 -19.29
CA PHE A 94 3.02 9.88 -20.11
C PHE A 94 2.05 9.02 -19.27
N PHE A 95 2.56 8.11 -18.47
CA PHE A 95 1.72 7.23 -17.66
C PHE A 95 0.93 7.98 -16.58
N CYS A 96 1.54 8.94 -15.89
CA CYS A 96 0.83 9.75 -14.88
C CYS A 96 -0.32 10.55 -15.51
N GLN A 97 -0.12 11.11 -16.70
CA GLN A 97 -1.17 11.85 -17.42
C GLN A 97 -2.33 10.97 -17.89
N GLN A 98 -2.09 9.65 -18.04
CA GLN A 98 -3.12 8.67 -18.36
C GLN A 98 -3.76 8.03 -17.12
N GLY A 99 -3.36 8.45 -15.89
CA GLY A 99 -3.87 7.88 -14.65
C GLY A 99 -3.18 6.57 -14.22
N PHE A 100 -2.13 6.14 -14.92
CA PHE A 100 -1.34 4.95 -14.57
C PHE A 100 -0.21 5.31 -13.62
N TRP A 101 -0.55 5.76 -12.43
CA TRP A 101 0.40 6.29 -11.43
C TRP A 101 1.48 5.28 -11.04
N SER A 102 1.12 4.00 -10.90
CA SER A 102 2.06 2.91 -10.55
C SER A 102 3.08 2.58 -11.65
N SER A 103 2.88 3.11 -12.85
CA SER A 103 3.79 2.95 -13.98
C SER A 103 4.60 4.22 -14.28
N CYS A 104 4.78 5.11 -13.30
CA CYS A 104 5.51 6.37 -13.48
C CYS A 104 6.95 6.14 -13.94
N ASP A 105 7.34 6.75 -15.08
CA ASP A 105 8.67 6.62 -15.67
C ASP A 105 9.78 7.35 -14.88
N ASN A 106 9.41 8.37 -14.09
CA ASN A 106 10.40 9.30 -13.53
C ASN A 106 10.78 8.98 -12.09
N THR A 107 10.12 8.04 -11.42
CA THR A 107 10.30 7.87 -9.98
C THR A 107 11.11 6.65 -9.59
N ASN A 108 11.39 5.72 -10.53
CA ASN A 108 12.28 4.61 -10.27
C ASN A 108 13.68 4.85 -10.87
N PRO A 109 14.68 5.31 -10.07
CA PRO A 109 16.04 5.51 -10.57
C PRO A 109 16.76 4.21 -10.96
N LYS A 110 16.14 3.06 -10.70
CA LYS A 110 16.62 1.72 -11.05
C LYS A 110 15.75 1.03 -12.11
N ALA A 111 15.00 1.80 -12.90
CA ALA A 111 14.12 1.30 -13.95
C ALA A 111 14.80 0.24 -14.84
N GLY A 112 16.03 0.52 -15.34
CA GLY A 112 16.77 -0.42 -16.17
C GLY A 112 17.12 -1.75 -15.48
N LEU A 113 17.34 -1.74 -14.15
CA LEU A 113 17.56 -2.98 -13.39
C LEU A 113 16.24 -3.79 -13.29
N MET A 114 15.14 -3.12 -13.06
CA MET A 114 13.83 -3.74 -13.00
C MET A 114 13.40 -4.30 -14.37
N GLU A 115 13.61 -3.54 -15.44
CA GLU A 115 13.36 -3.99 -16.82
C GLU A 115 14.17 -5.23 -17.18
N ALA A 116 15.45 -5.28 -16.78
CA ALA A 116 16.28 -6.46 -17.00
C ALA A 116 15.80 -7.71 -16.24
N ALA A 117 15.18 -7.50 -15.06
CA ALA A 117 14.69 -8.59 -14.23
C ALA A 117 13.29 -9.08 -14.63
N TYR A 118 12.38 -8.17 -15.02
CA TYR A 118 10.95 -8.45 -15.20
C TYR A 118 10.41 -8.11 -16.60
N GLY A 119 11.20 -7.47 -17.46
CA GLY A 119 10.78 -7.05 -18.79
C GLY A 119 10.01 -5.71 -18.82
N TYR A 120 9.78 -5.08 -17.68
CA TYR A 120 9.13 -3.77 -17.54
C TYR A 120 9.61 -3.07 -16.26
N SER A 121 9.37 -1.75 -16.16
CA SER A 121 9.58 -0.98 -14.94
C SER A 121 8.26 -0.48 -14.37
N LEU A 122 8.26 -0.27 -13.05
CA LEU A 122 7.19 0.37 -12.31
C LEU A 122 7.73 1.61 -11.58
N ALA A 123 6.82 2.39 -11.03
CA ALA A 123 7.13 3.55 -10.20
C ALA A 123 7.99 3.19 -8.97
N GLY A 124 8.64 4.17 -8.38
CA GLY A 124 9.27 4.02 -7.08
C GLY A 124 8.27 3.70 -5.98
N ILE A 125 8.70 2.93 -4.98
CA ILE A 125 7.88 2.53 -3.83
C ILE A 125 8.62 2.88 -2.54
N TYR A 126 7.90 3.43 -1.55
CA TYR A 126 8.46 3.65 -0.22
C TYR A 126 8.75 2.34 0.49
N GLY A 127 9.84 2.31 1.27
CA GLY A 127 10.14 1.22 2.19
C GLY A 127 10.21 -0.16 1.56
N TYR A 128 10.63 -0.24 0.31
CA TYR A 128 10.72 -1.46 -0.47
C TYR A 128 12.11 -1.61 -1.11
N SER A 129 12.32 -2.68 -1.89
CA SER A 129 13.64 -3.01 -2.43
C SER A 129 14.16 -1.98 -3.45
N HIS A 130 15.45 -2.00 -3.69
CA HIS A 130 16.11 -1.12 -4.68
C HIS A 130 15.71 -1.40 -6.13
N LEU A 131 15.01 -2.49 -6.43
CA LEU A 131 14.34 -2.68 -7.73
C LEU A 131 13.26 -1.61 -7.97
N TYR A 132 12.66 -1.11 -6.89
CA TYR A 132 11.63 -0.07 -6.89
C TYR A 132 12.16 1.29 -6.43
N GLY A 133 13.49 1.51 -6.59
CA GLY A 133 14.13 2.79 -6.33
C GLY A 133 14.81 2.94 -4.98
N GLY A 134 14.53 2.08 -3.99
CA GLY A 134 15.17 2.11 -2.67
C GLY A 134 14.82 3.35 -1.84
N TYR A 135 13.59 3.84 -1.95
CA TYR A 135 13.09 4.94 -1.14
C TYR A 135 12.87 4.50 0.30
N GLN A 136 13.23 5.37 1.24
CA GLN A 136 13.04 5.10 2.66
C GLN A 136 11.55 5.07 3.02
N GLY A 137 11.17 4.16 3.91
CA GLY A 137 9.78 3.90 4.27
C GLY A 137 9.25 4.66 5.47
N GLY A 138 7.95 4.43 5.76
CA GLY A 138 7.19 5.10 6.80
C GLY A 138 7.18 4.41 8.16
N GLN A 139 7.85 3.26 8.33
CA GLN A 139 8.11 2.69 9.67
C GLN A 139 9.26 3.45 10.35
N ALA A 140 9.14 4.77 10.37
CA ALA A 140 10.09 5.76 10.88
C ALA A 140 9.35 6.96 11.47
N GLN A 141 10.03 7.76 12.27
CA GLN A 141 9.43 8.97 12.85
C GLN A 141 9.14 10.07 11.82
N TYR A 142 9.96 10.13 10.77
CA TYR A 142 9.82 11.10 9.68
C TYR A 142 10.12 10.44 8.34
N VAL A 143 9.44 10.91 7.28
CA VAL A 143 9.61 10.41 5.90
C VAL A 143 9.72 11.59 4.94
N ARG A 144 10.70 11.53 4.03
CA ARG A 144 10.73 12.43 2.86
C ARG A 144 9.75 11.90 1.81
N VAL A 145 8.85 12.75 1.38
CA VAL A 145 7.84 12.45 0.37
C VAL A 145 8.13 13.27 -0.89
N PRO A 146 8.67 12.63 -1.95
CA PRO A 146 8.88 13.30 -3.25
C PRO A 146 7.56 13.60 -3.94
N PHE A 147 7.57 14.63 -4.81
CA PHE A 147 6.39 15.04 -5.58
C PHE A 147 5.16 15.23 -4.70
N ALA A 148 5.32 16.01 -3.65
CA ALA A 148 4.36 16.16 -2.55
C ALA A 148 2.97 16.65 -3.00
N ASP A 149 2.86 17.31 -4.15
CA ASP A 149 1.58 17.77 -4.71
C ASP A 149 0.80 16.67 -5.45
N VAL A 150 1.37 15.47 -5.61
CA VAL A 150 0.79 14.39 -6.44
C VAL A 150 0.27 13.23 -5.62
N GLY A 151 1.12 12.62 -4.79
CA GLY A 151 0.78 11.40 -4.04
C GLY A 151 -0.08 11.66 -2.80
N PRO A 152 0.36 12.49 -1.86
CA PRO A 152 -0.30 12.67 -0.58
C PRO A 152 -1.74 13.18 -0.70
N ILE A 153 -2.65 12.57 0.07
CA ILE A 153 -4.05 12.91 0.14
C ILE A 153 -4.34 13.58 1.48
N LYS A 154 -4.86 14.80 1.47
CA LYS A 154 -5.25 15.50 2.70
C LYS A 154 -6.41 14.78 3.40
N VAL A 155 -6.25 14.59 4.68
CA VAL A 155 -7.25 13.93 5.52
C VAL A 155 -8.22 14.97 6.07
N PRO A 156 -9.54 14.84 5.82
CA PRO A 156 -10.55 15.68 6.45
C PRO A 156 -10.49 15.61 7.98
N GLU A 157 -10.79 16.73 8.65
CA GLU A 157 -10.70 16.83 10.11
C GLU A 157 -11.62 15.86 10.87
N ASN A 158 -12.77 15.52 10.26
CA ASN A 158 -13.75 14.59 10.85
C ASN A 158 -13.37 13.10 10.73
N LEU A 159 -12.26 12.77 10.07
CA LEU A 159 -11.76 11.39 9.95
C LEU A 159 -10.53 11.19 10.85
N THR A 160 -10.51 10.06 11.54
CA THR A 160 -9.36 9.64 12.36
C THR A 160 -8.29 8.97 11.51
N ASP A 161 -7.06 8.95 11.99
CA ASP A 161 -5.93 8.28 11.33
C ASP A 161 -6.22 6.80 11.08
N LYS A 162 -6.87 6.11 12.02
CA LYS A 162 -7.22 4.68 11.89
C LYS A 162 -8.24 4.41 10.77
N GLN A 163 -9.09 5.37 10.44
CA GLN A 163 -10.08 5.23 9.38
C GLN A 163 -9.47 5.39 7.99
N VAL A 164 -8.36 6.11 7.88
CA VAL A 164 -7.80 6.51 6.56
C VAL A 164 -6.45 5.89 6.24
N LEU A 165 -5.72 5.34 7.22
CA LEU A 165 -4.40 4.77 7.02
C LEU A 165 -4.37 3.79 5.82
N PHE A 166 -5.36 2.94 5.73
CA PHE A 166 -5.42 1.87 4.73
C PHE A 166 -5.68 2.36 3.29
N LEU A 167 -5.98 3.65 3.10
CA LEU A 167 -5.98 4.28 1.78
C LEU A 167 -4.57 4.36 1.18
N SER A 168 -3.52 4.20 2.01
CA SER A 168 -2.13 4.18 1.56
C SER A 168 -1.80 2.99 0.66
N ASP A 169 -2.44 1.81 0.87
CA ASP A 169 -2.23 0.59 0.07
C ASP A 169 -3.46 -0.33 0.06
N ILE A 170 -3.73 -1.06 1.15
CA ILE A 170 -4.57 -2.26 1.12
C ILE A 170 -6.02 -1.99 0.68
N PHE A 171 -6.57 -0.80 0.95
CA PHE A 171 -7.89 -0.44 0.46
C PHE A 171 -7.86 -0.23 -1.06
N SER A 172 -6.92 0.57 -1.58
CA SER A 172 -6.80 0.83 -3.02
C SER A 172 -6.47 -0.45 -3.80
N THR A 173 -5.66 -1.33 -3.24
CA THR A 173 -5.34 -2.65 -3.81
C THR A 173 -6.57 -3.56 -3.84
N GLY A 174 -7.33 -3.63 -2.76
CA GLY A 174 -8.58 -4.42 -2.71
C GLY A 174 -9.68 -3.85 -3.62
N TYR A 175 -9.78 -2.50 -3.69
CA TYR A 175 -10.71 -1.84 -4.60
C TYR A 175 -10.36 -2.12 -6.06
N TRP A 176 -9.08 -1.96 -6.43
CA TRP A 176 -8.61 -2.25 -7.79
C TRP A 176 -8.87 -3.71 -8.20
N ALA A 177 -8.67 -4.66 -7.29
CA ALA A 177 -8.97 -6.07 -7.55
C ALA A 177 -10.46 -6.27 -7.84
N ALA A 178 -11.35 -5.67 -7.06
CA ALA A 178 -12.79 -5.75 -7.28
C ALA A 178 -13.24 -5.03 -8.56
N ASP A 179 -12.71 -3.83 -8.82
CA ASP A 179 -12.99 -3.04 -10.04
C ASP A 179 -12.56 -3.79 -11.31
N SER A 180 -11.41 -4.47 -11.28
CA SER A 180 -10.92 -5.28 -12.39
C SER A 180 -11.80 -6.49 -12.72
N CYS A 181 -12.70 -6.90 -11.82
CA CYS A 181 -13.69 -7.95 -12.05
C CYS A 181 -14.91 -7.46 -12.85
N ASN A 182 -15.03 -6.14 -13.11
CA ASN A 182 -16.17 -5.56 -13.82
C ASN A 182 -17.54 -5.97 -13.21
N ILE A 183 -17.67 -5.79 -11.91
CA ILE A 183 -18.83 -6.24 -11.13
C ILE A 183 -20.11 -5.50 -11.54
N HIS A 184 -21.20 -6.24 -11.70
CA HIS A 184 -22.54 -5.72 -11.98
C HIS A 184 -23.51 -6.08 -10.86
N ALA A 185 -24.65 -5.38 -10.82
CA ALA A 185 -25.73 -5.71 -9.90
C ALA A 185 -26.25 -7.14 -10.13
N GLY A 186 -26.32 -7.93 -9.07
CA GLY A 186 -26.71 -9.33 -9.11
C GLY A 186 -25.55 -10.34 -9.19
N ASP A 187 -24.30 -9.86 -9.32
CA ASP A 187 -23.14 -10.76 -9.39
C ASP A 187 -22.82 -11.35 -8.01
N THR A 188 -22.37 -12.60 -8.03
CA THR A 188 -21.75 -13.29 -6.89
C THR A 188 -20.23 -13.29 -7.06
N ILE A 189 -19.52 -12.83 -6.04
CA ILE A 189 -18.06 -12.68 -6.05
C ILE A 189 -17.44 -13.62 -5.00
N ALA A 190 -16.49 -14.46 -5.43
CA ALA A 190 -15.68 -15.27 -4.51
C ALA A 190 -14.34 -14.59 -4.21
N VAL A 191 -14.03 -14.39 -2.94
CA VAL A 191 -12.77 -13.81 -2.47
C VAL A 191 -11.93 -14.87 -1.77
N PHE A 192 -10.82 -15.26 -2.39
CA PHE A 192 -9.90 -16.24 -1.83
C PHE A 192 -8.83 -15.55 -0.98
N GLY A 193 -8.87 -15.80 0.33
CA GLY A 193 -8.00 -15.20 1.33
C GLY A 193 -8.62 -13.95 1.96
N CYS A 194 -8.90 -14.03 3.27
CA CYS A 194 -9.51 -12.95 4.07
C CYS A 194 -8.45 -12.18 4.89
N GLY A 195 -7.23 -12.06 4.36
CA GLY A 195 -6.22 -11.14 4.91
C GLY A 195 -6.61 -9.67 4.71
N PRO A 196 -5.76 -8.69 5.09
CA PRO A 196 -6.11 -7.27 5.01
C PRO A 196 -6.61 -6.82 3.64
N VAL A 197 -5.95 -7.21 2.56
CA VAL A 197 -6.40 -6.92 1.18
C VAL A 197 -7.73 -7.60 0.88
N GLY A 198 -7.90 -8.89 1.24
CA GLY A 198 -9.15 -9.62 1.04
C GLY A 198 -10.32 -8.98 1.77
N GLN A 199 -10.12 -8.49 3.01
CA GLN A 199 -11.14 -7.74 3.75
C GLN A 199 -11.57 -6.47 3.02
N MET A 200 -10.63 -5.77 2.36
CA MET A 200 -10.95 -4.57 1.56
C MET A 200 -11.58 -4.92 0.22
N ALA A 201 -11.17 -6.03 -0.42
CA ALA A 201 -11.80 -6.53 -1.64
C ALA A 201 -13.27 -6.93 -1.41
N ILE A 202 -13.59 -7.60 -0.30
CA ILE A 202 -14.96 -7.94 0.11
C ILE A 202 -15.83 -6.67 0.17
N ARG A 203 -15.36 -5.65 0.89
CA ARG A 203 -16.09 -4.39 1.05
C ARG A 203 -16.22 -3.63 -0.27
N SER A 204 -15.18 -3.67 -1.10
CA SER A 204 -15.16 -3.04 -2.42
C SER A 204 -16.10 -3.73 -3.40
N ALA A 205 -16.21 -5.06 -3.34
CA ALA A 205 -17.15 -5.80 -4.18
C ALA A 205 -18.60 -5.36 -3.90
N TYR A 206 -19.01 -5.24 -2.63
CA TYR A 206 -20.32 -4.69 -2.29
C TYR A 206 -20.48 -3.22 -2.69
N LEU A 207 -19.44 -2.41 -2.53
CA LEU A 207 -19.46 -0.99 -2.94
C LEU A 207 -19.67 -0.86 -4.46
N LEU A 208 -19.16 -1.79 -5.25
CA LEU A 208 -19.28 -1.84 -6.71
C LEU A 208 -20.58 -2.52 -7.18
N GLY A 209 -21.39 -3.09 -6.28
CA GLY A 209 -22.73 -3.57 -6.60
C GLY A 209 -22.90 -5.09 -6.58
N ALA A 210 -21.94 -5.87 -6.08
CA ALA A 210 -22.12 -7.31 -5.89
C ALA A 210 -23.34 -7.57 -4.99
N GLU A 211 -24.17 -8.54 -5.37
CA GLU A 211 -25.30 -8.99 -4.55
C GLU A 211 -24.85 -9.92 -3.43
N GLN A 212 -23.91 -10.80 -3.75
CA GLN A 212 -23.36 -11.78 -2.81
C GLN A 212 -21.83 -11.75 -2.86
N VAL A 213 -21.19 -11.88 -1.70
CA VAL A 213 -19.74 -12.10 -1.62
C VAL A 213 -19.50 -13.33 -0.76
N ILE A 214 -18.78 -14.31 -1.30
CA ILE A 214 -18.37 -15.53 -0.61
C ILE A 214 -16.88 -15.42 -0.32
N ALA A 215 -16.51 -15.44 0.96
CA ALA A 215 -15.13 -15.24 1.42
C ALA A 215 -14.54 -16.55 1.94
N LEU A 216 -13.38 -16.93 1.43
CA LEU A 216 -12.74 -18.20 1.74
C LEU A 216 -11.41 -17.96 2.49
N ASP A 217 -11.27 -18.55 3.67
CA ASP A 217 -10.02 -18.59 4.44
C ASP A 217 -10.03 -19.84 5.34
N ARG A 218 -8.94 -20.06 6.06
CA ARG A 218 -8.86 -21.11 7.10
C ARG A 218 -8.80 -20.55 8.52
N PHE A 219 -8.50 -19.26 8.68
CA PHE A 219 -8.35 -18.61 9.97
C PHE A 219 -9.71 -18.09 10.49
N PRO A 220 -10.23 -18.62 11.61
CA PRO A 220 -11.54 -18.25 12.12
C PRO A 220 -11.71 -16.75 12.36
N GLU A 221 -10.66 -16.07 12.84
CA GLU A 221 -10.70 -14.64 13.13
C GLU A 221 -10.87 -13.80 11.85
N ARG A 222 -10.25 -14.24 10.75
CA ARG A 222 -10.36 -13.57 9.44
C ARG A 222 -11.74 -13.81 8.82
N LEU A 223 -12.26 -15.04 8.94
CA LEU A 223 -13.61 -15.37 8.50
C LEU A 223 -14.66 -14.58 9.27
N LYS A 224 -14.54 -14.48 10.59
CA LYS A 224 -15.42 -13.63 11.40
C LYS A 224 -15.42 -12.17 10.95
N MET A 225 -14.24 -11.61 10.66
CA MET A 225 -14.14 -10.24 10.14
C MET A 225 -14.78 -10.09 8.75
N ALA A 226 -14.74 -11.13 7.92
CA ALA A 226 -15.41 -11.15 6.62
C ALA A 226 -16.94 -11.20 6.79
N GLU A 227 -17.47 -11.99 7.74
CA GLU A 227 -18.90 -12.00 8.12
C GLU A 227 -19.37 -10.62 8.62
N GLU A 228 -18.59 -9.97 9.47
CA GLU A 228 -18.84 -8.59 9.89
C GLU A 228 -18.85 -7.61 8.69
N GLY A 229 -18.12 -7.95 7.62
CA GLY A 229 -18.14 -7.27 6.32
C GLY A 229 -19.28 -7.71 5.40
N ARG A 230 -20.23 -8.50 5.88
CA ARG A 230 -21.42 -9.03 5.21
C ARG A 230 -21.17 -10.21 4.25
N ALA A 231 -19.94 -10.75 4.18
CA ALA A 231 -19.66 -11.91 3.32
C ALA A 231 -20.22 -13.20 3.95
N GLU A 232 -20.67 -14.10 3.10
CA GLU A 232 -20.82 -15.51 3.46
C GLU A 232 -19.44 -16.15 3.50
N VAL A 233 -19.16 -17.03 4.46
CA VAL A 233 -17.80 -17.51 4.68
C VAL A 233 -17.69 -19.03 4.50
N ILE A 234 -16.56 -19.46 3.94
CA ILE A 234 -16.18 -20.84 3.82
C ILE A 234 -14.82 -21.05 4.50
N ASN A 235 -14.76 -21.94 5.49
CA ASN A 235 -13.48 -22.51 5.90
C ASN A 235 -13.13 -23.64 4.94
N TYR A 236 -12.09 -23.47 4.14
CA TYR A 236 -11.73 -24.43 3.11
C TYR A 236 -11.00 -25.69 3.61
N GLU A 237 -10.69 -25.77 4.91
CA GLU A 237 -10.03 -26.95 5.46
C GLU A 237 -10.97 -28.17 5.48
N GLY A 238 -10.56 -29.21 4.76
CA GLY A 238 -11.26 -30.50 4.77
C GLY A 238 -12.54 -30.61 3.95
N ILE A 239 -12.80 -29.64 3.05
CA ILE A 239 -13.97 -29.64 2.16
C ILE A 239 -13.57 -29.53 0.68
N ASP A 240 -14.48 -29.91 -0.22
CA ASP A 240 -14.39 -29.57 -1.64
C ASP A 240 -14.94 -28.15 -1.86
N VAL A 241 -14.04 -27.19 -2.03
CA VAL A 241 -14.39 -25.78 -2.22
C VAL A 241 -15.22 -25.56 -3.49
N VAL A 242 -14.94 -26.31 -4.56
CA VAL A 242 -15.65 -26.14 -5.85
C VAL A 242 -17.08 -26.62 -5.73
N GLU A 243 -17.31 -27.75 -5.05
CA GLU A 243 -18.64 -28.27 -4.80
C GLU A 243 -19.43 -27.30 -3.90
N GLN A 244 -18.82 -26.84 -2.80
CA GLN A 244 -19.45 -25.91 -1.88
C GLN A 244 -19.83 -24.59 -2.56
N LEU A 245 -18.95 -24.02 -3.40
CA LEU A 245 -19.26 -22.79 -4.15
C LEU A 245 -20.42 -22.99 -5.13
N LYS A 246 -20.50 -24.15 -5.80
CA LYS A 246 -21.63 -24.46 -6.70
C LYS A 246 -22.97 -24.61 -5.99
N GLU A 247 -22.95 -25.04 -4.72
CA GLU A 247 -24.18 -25.12 -3.91
C GLU A 247 -24.67 -23.74 -3.45
N MET A 248 -23.76 -22.76 -3.37
CA MET A 248 -24.05 -21.40 -2.89
C MET A 248 -24.39 -20.42 -4.02
N THR A 249 -24.13 -20.77 -5.26
CA THR A 249 -24.35 -19.96 -6.47
C THR A 249 -25.28 -20.65 -7.46
#